data_eca115e72a56752712b07ec26f9c4093
#
_entry.id   eca115e72a56752712b07ec26f9c4093
#
_cell.length_a   1.000
_cell.length_b   1.000
_cell.length_c   1.000
_cell.angle_alpha   90.00
_cell.angle_beta   90.00
_cell.angle_gamma   90.00
#
_symmetry.space_group_name_H-M   'P 1'
#
loop_
_entity.id
_entity.type
_entity.pdbx_description
1 polymer ?
#
loop_
_entity_poly.entity_id
_entity_poly.type
_entity_poly.pdbx_seq_one_letter_code
_entity_poly.pdbx_strand_id
1 'polypeptide(L)'
;MRDALARLKAQRIIEVGGGIGHRSAWLYDLFTEDGFTPERYDIIENGAKFAVILHRLMTRYEGESYTKIVVGVLDALVGETLAWKAASSTGLEVGDAPIQPEADAIIVDGTNAQRAKNVELMLPFLAPGGVLFTLEPDMPVGDVEPEDVDGMELVNGFNAWIELIQSCNETHHIGFMPLFGGTLVAMVRK
;
A
#
# COMPACT_ATOMS: atom_id res chain seq x y z
N MET A 1 12.45 -4.87 2.53
CA MET A 1 11.15 -4.51 3.12
C MET A 1 10.98 -5.07 4.53
N ARG A 2 10.94 -6.39 4.74
CA ARG A 2 10.78 -7.04 6.06
C ARG A 2 11.74 -6.47 7.13
N ASP A 3 13.04 -6.45 6.86
CA ASP A 3 14.05 -5.91 7.79
C ASP A 3 13.86 -4.41 8.08
N ALA A 4 13.34 -3.66 7.12
CA ALA A 4 13.04 -2.24 7.33
C ALA A 4 11.85 -2.08 8.29
N LEU A 5 10.77 -2.86 8.12
CA LEU A 5 9.62 -2.86 9.02
C LEU A 5 10.01 -3.26 10.45
N ALA A 6 10.85 -4.29 10.59
CA ALA A 6 11.36 -4.73 11.88
C ALA A 6 12.19 -3.64 12.57
N ARG A 7 13.08 -2.96 11.83
CA ARG A 7 13.91 -1.85 12.37
C ARG A 7 13.08 -0.62 12.75
N LEU A 8 12.06 -0.30 11.96
CA LEU A 8 11.14 0.82 12.22
C LEU A 8 10.20 0.53 13.39
N LYS A 9 10.00 -0.76 13.72
CA LYS A 9 8.96 -1.21 14.67
C LYS A 9 7.60 -0.62 14.31
N ALA A 10 7.26 -0.67 13.01
CA ALA A 10 6.04 -0.08 12.46
C ALA A 10 4.80 -0.67 13.14
N GLN A 11 4.09 0.13 13.92
CA GLN A 11 2.92 -0.32 14.68
C GLN A 11 1.64 -0.31 13.84
N ARG A 12 1.55 0.62 12.89
CA ARG A 12 0.39 0.81 12.02
C ARG A 12 0.81 0.54 10.59
N ILE A 13 0.31 -0.55 10.03
CA ILE A 13 0.72 -1.03 8.70
C ILE A 13 -0.52 -1.11 7.79
N ILE A 14 -0.39 -0.64 6.55
CA ILE A 14 -1.39 -0.82 5.50
C ILE A 14 -0.77 -1.62 4.35
N GLU A 15 -1.44 -2.66 3.90
CA GLU A 15 -1.14 -3.39 2.67
C GLU A 15 -2.26 -3.17 1.67
N VAL A 16 -1.92 -2.66 0.47
CA VAL A 16 -2.84 -2.50 -0.66
C VAL A 16 -2.56 -3.61 -1.67
N GLY A 17 -3.60 -4.36 -2.04
CA GLY A 17 -3.49 -5.47 -2.98
C GLY A 17 -2.99 -6.75 -2.31
N GLY A 18 -3.72 -7.25 -1.31
CA GLY A 18 -3.37 -8.48 -0.59
C GLY A 18 -3.36 -9.73 -1.47
N GLY A 19 -4.22 -9.78 -2.50
CA GLY A 19 -4.31 -10.88 -3.46
C GLY A 19 -4.45 -12.25 -2.78
N ILE A 20 -3.63 -13.22 -3.18
CA ILE A 20 -3.61 -14.57 -2.57
C ILE A 20 -2.92 -14.63 -1.20
N GLY A 21 -2.48 -13.49 -0.66
CA GLY A 21 -1.87 -13.42 0.67
C GLY A 21 -0.38 -13.80 0.75
N HIS A 22 0.33 -13.86 -0.37
CA HIS A 22 1.74 -14.25 -0.36
C HIS A 22 2.60 -13.28 0.44
N ARG A 23 2.41 -11.98 0.24
CA ARG A 23 3.10 -10.93 0.98
C ARG A 23 2.60 -10.86 2.43
N SER A 24 1.28 -10.94 2.61
CA SER A 24 0.66 -10.96 3.93
C SER A 24 1.19 -12.10 4.80
N ALA A 25 1.42 -13.30 4.23
CA ALA A 25 2.03 -14.42 4.96
C ALA A 25 3.44 -14.08 5.45
N TRP A 26 4.28 -13.44 4.63
CA TRP A 26 5.62 -13.01 5.05
C TRP A 26 5.60 -11.93 6.13
N LEU A 27 4.57 -11.08 6.13
CA LEU A 27 4.37 -10.10 7.19
C LEU A 27 3.92 -10.75 8.49
N TYR A 28 3.01 -11.72 8.42
CA TYR A 28 2.61 -12.51 9.58
C TYR A 28 3.80 -13.30 10.18
N ASP A 29 4.65 -13.90 9.34
CA ASP A 29 5.88 -14.54 9.82
C ASP A 29 6.78 -13.53 10.58
N LEU A 30 6.92 -12.29 10.06
CA LEU A 30 7.65 -11.25 10.77
C LEU A 30 7.01 -10.94 12.14
N PHE A 31 5.69 -10.82 12.19
CA PHE A 31 4.98 -10.46 13.43
C PHE A 31 5.05 -11.56 14.49
N THR A 32 5.25 -12.82 14.08
CA THR A 32 5.34 -13.96 15.00
C THR A 32 6.78 -14.33 15.38
N GLU A 33 7.71 -14.33 14.43
CA GLU A 33 9.10 -14.79 14.64
C GLU A 33 9.95 -13.78 15.41
N ASP A 34 9.79 -12.50 15.09
CA ASP A 34 10.62 -11.44 15.70
C ASP A 34 10.02 -10.86 17.00
N GLY A 35 8.92 -11.45 17.50
CA GLY A 35 8.23 -10.98 18.70
C GLY A 35 7.69 -9.56 18.54
N PHE A 36 7.43 -9.16 17.33
CA PHE A 36 6.93 -7.85 16.96
C PHE A 36 5.48 -7.99 16.43
N THR A 37 4.52 -7.62 17.25
CA THR A 37 3.11 -7.57 16.87
C THR A 37 2.71 -6.12 16.64
N PRO A 38 2.20 -5.75 15.45
CA PRO A 38 1.72 -4.40 15.21
C PRO A 38 0.46 -4.10 16.02
N GLU A 39 0.19 -2.82 16.29
CA GLU A 39 -1.07 -2.40 16.89
C GLU A 39 -2.24 -2.59 15.90
N ARG A 40 -1.96 -2.33 14.62
CA ARG A 40 -2.96 -2.46 13.55
C ARG A 40 -2.34 -2.75 12.20
N TYR A 41 -2.90 -3.73 11.51
CA TYR A 41 -2.55 -4.13 10.16
C TYR A 41 -3.80 -4.18 9.28
N ASP A 42 -3.97 -3.20 8.40
CA ASP A 42 -5.08 -3.15 7.44
C ASP A 42 -4.64 -3.75 6.11
N ILE A 43 -5.38 -4.76 5.61
CA ILE A 43 -5.17 -5.35 4.29
C ILE A 43 -6.33 -4.92 3.40
N ILE A 44 -6.07 -4.09 2.41
CA ILE A 44 -7.06 -3.60 1.45
C ILE A 44 -7.07 -4.53 0.24
N GLU A 45 -8.23 -5.11 -0.06
CA GLU A 45 -8.40 -6.04 -1.16
C GLU A 45 -9.71 -5.75 -1.92
N ASN A 46 -9.60 -5.58 -3.23
CA ASN A 46 -10.77 -5.30 -4.07
C ASN A 46 -11.63 -6.56 -4.35
N GLY A 47 -10.99 -7.73 -4.39
CA GLY A 47 -11.62 -8.99 -4.77
C GLY A 47 -12.18 -9.78 -3.60
N ALA A 48 -13.50 -9.96 -3.51
CA ALA A 48 -14.13 -10.75 -2.44
C ALA A 48 -13.58 -12.19 -2.33
N LYS A 49 -13.17 -12.81 -3.44
CA LYS A 49 -12.56 -14.15 -3.43
C LYS A 49 -11.21 -14.16 -2.71
N PHE A 50 -10.40 -13.16 -2.94
CA PHE A 50 -9.10 -13.01 -2.27
C PHE A 50 -9.27 -12.65 -0.80
N ALA A 51 -10.26 -11.83 -0.46
CA ALA A 51 -10.58 -11.51 0.93
C ALA A 51 -10.87 -12.78 1.75
N VAL A 52 -11.55 -13.79 1.20
CA VAL A 52 -11.76 -15.09 1.87
C VAL A 52 -10.43 -15.81 2.13
N ILE A 53 -9.48 -15.74 1.20
CA ILE A 53 -8.14 -16.34 1.37
C ILE A 53 -7.40 -15.61 2.48
N LEU A 54 -7.42 -14.29 2.46
CA LEU A 54 -6.78 -13.43 3.48
C LEU A 54 -7.36 -13.67 4.88
N HIS A 55 -8.70 -13.84 5.01
CA HIS A 55 -9.32 -14.22 6.29
C HIS A 55 -8.82 -15.56 6.82
N ARG A 56 -8.71 -16.57 5.95
CA ARG A 56 -8.17 -17.88 6.36
C ARG A 56 -6.69 -17.78 6.77
N LEU A 57 -5.94 -16.93 6.09
CA LEU A 57 -4.54 -16.68 6.43
C LEU A 57 -4.45 -15.98 7.79
N MET A 58 -5.22 -14.92 8.01
CA MET A 58 -5.32 -14.21 9.29
C MET A 58 -5.61 -15.17 10.44
N THR A 59 -6.64 -16.02 10.31
CA THR A 59 -6.98 -17.01 11.32
C THR A 59 -5.85 -18.03 11.56
N ARG A 60 -5.17 -18.48 10.51
CA ARG A 60 -4.04 -19.40 10.64
C ARG A 60 -2.89 -18.82 11.47
N TYR A 61 -2.67 -17.51 11.38
CA TYR A 61 -1.62 -16.79 12.10
C TYR A 61 -2.11 -16.15 13.42
N GLU A 62 -3.36 -16.42 13.82
CA GLU A 62 -3.97 -15.85 15.04
C GLU A 62 -3.92 -14.31 15.06
N GLY A 63 -4.06 -13.70 13.86
CA GLY A 63 -3.89 -12.26 13.64
C GLY A 63 -5.15 -11.42 13.83
N GLU A 64 -6.27 -12.00 14.28
CA GLU A 64 -7.57 -11.33 14.37
C GLU A 64 -7.58 -10.11 15.30
N SER A 65 -6.70 -10.11 16.29
CA SER A 65 -6.66 -9.03 17.29
C SER A 65 -6.08 -7.71 16.75
N TYR A 66 -5.27 -7.78 15.69
CA TYR A 66 -4.59 -6.62 15.11
C TYR A 66 -4.81 -6.44 13.61
N THR A 67 -5.38 -7.44 12.91
CA THR A 67 -5.59 -7.37 11.47
C THR A 67 -7.03 -7.00 11.12
N LYS A 68 -7.19 -6.08 10.18
CA LYS A 68 -8.47 -5.76 9.53
C LYS A 68 -8.35 -6.00 8.03
N ILE A 69 -9.20 -6.88 7.47
CA ILE A 69 -9.31 -7.06 6.04
C ILE A 69 -10.43 -6.15 5.54
N VAL A 70 -10.06 -5.19 4.70
CA VAL A 70 -10.95 -4.17 4.14
C VAL A 70 -11.22 -4.48 2.69
N VAL A 71 -12.47 -4.86 2.39
CA VAL A 71 -12.88 -5.21 1.03
C VAL A 71 -13.50 -4.00 0.36
N GLY A 72 -12.91 -3.56 -0.75
CA GLY A 72 -13.45 -2.43 -1.51
C GLY A 72 -12.46 -1.84 -2.51
N VAL A 73 -12.96 -0.93 -3.33
CA VAL A 73 -12.16 -0.18 -4.30
C VAL A 73 -11.35 0.88 -3.57
N LEU A 74 -10.05 0.93 -3.80
CA LEU A 74 -9.12 1.81 -3.08
C LEU A 74 -9.56 3.28 -3.12
N ASP A 75 -9.93 3.82 -4.29
CA ASP A 75 -10.41 5.20 -4.44
C ASP A 75 -11.60 5.53 -3.51
N ALA A 76 -12.57 4.63 -3.43
CA ALA A 76 -13.74 4.81 -2.58
C ALA A 76 -13.36 4.80 -1.09
N LEU A 77 -12.57 3.81 -0.68
CA LEU A 77 -12.10 3.68 0.71
C LEU A 77 -11.27 4.89 1.16
N VAL A 78 -10.41 5.40 0.28
CA VAL A 78 -9.63 6.62 0.52
C VAL A 78 -10.56 7.82 0.67
N GLY A 79 -11.51 8.02 -0.26
CA GLY A 79 -12.49 9.10 -0.19
C GLY A 79 -13.32 9.07 1.09
N GLU A 80 -13.84 7.90 1.47
CA GLU A 80 -14.59 7.70 2.70
C GLU A 80 -13.75 7.98 3.96
N THR A 81 -12.48 7.56 3.98
CA THR A 81 -11.59 7.80 5.11
C THR A 81 -11.21 9.27 5.25
N LEU A 82 -10.99 9.99 4.14
CA LEU A 82 -10.75 11.43 4.16
C LEU A 82 -11.99 12.20 4.64
N ALA A 83 -13.18 11.80 4.20
CA ALA A 83 -14.44 12.36 4.70
C ALA A 83 -14.64 12.08 6.19
N TRP A 84 -14.34 10.85 6.65
CA TRP A 84 -14.34 10.50 8.06
C TRP A 84 -13.37 11.39 8.87
N LYS A 85 -12.14 11.58 8.37
CA LYS A 85 -11.14 12.44 9.03
C LYS A 85 -11.61 13.90 9.14
N ALA A 86 -12.23 14.42 8.09
CA ALA A 86 -12.81 15.76 8.10
C ALA A 86 -13.96 15.88 9.12
N ALA A 87 -14.89 14.92 9.14
CA ALA A 87 -16.00 14.90 10.09
C ALA A 87 -15.52 14.77 11.55
N SER A 88 -14.60 13.84 11.81
CA SER A 88 -13.98 13.64 13.13
C SER A 88 -13.30 14.91 13.65
N SER A 89 -12.65 15.68 12.78
CA SER A 89 -11.97 16.93 13.14
C SER A 89 -12.94 18.05 13.57
N THR A 90 -14.23 17.96 13.19
CA THR A 90 -15.26 18.92 13.59
C THR A 90 -15.97 18.55 14.91
N GLY A 91 -15.55 17.43 15.54
CA GLY A 91 -16.15 16.96 16.79
C GLY A 91 -17.47 16.19 16.60
N LEU A 92 -17.81 15.80 15.38
CA LEU A 92 -18.93 14.92 15.12
C LEU A 92 -18.61 13.50 15.63
N GLU A 93 -19.60 12.85 16.24
CA GLU A 93 -19.50 11.41 16.53
C GLU A 93 -19.54 10.65 15.20
N VAL A 94 -18.43 10.04 14.85
CA VAL A 94 -18.27 9.18 13.67
C VAL A 94 -17.87 7.78 14.13
N GLY A 95 -18.34 6.76 13.43
CA GLY A 95 -17.89 5.38 13.66
C GLY A 95 -16.40 5.20 13.34
N ASP A 96 -15.95 3.95 13.24
CA ASP A 96 -14.57 3.63 12.88
C ASP A 96 -14.24 4.07 11.46
N ALA A 97 -13.01 4.54 11.24
CA ALA A 97 -12.49 4.83 9.91
C ALA A 97 -12.51 3.56 9.03
N PRO A 98 -12.86 3.66 7.74
CA PRO A 98 -12.80 2.53 6.80
C PRO A 98 -11.43 1.87 6.77
N ILE A 99 -10.38 2.66 6.64
CA ILE A 99 -8.98 2.27 6.83
C ILE A 99 -8.33 3.18 7.88
N GLN A 100 -7.21 2.74 8.45
CA GLN A 100 -6.52 3.58 9.44
C GLN A 100 -6.08 4.91 8.81
N PRO A 101 -6.34 6.05 9.48
CA PRO A 101 -6.11 7.37 8.90
C PRO A 101 -4.65 7.81 8.88
N GLU A 102 -3.76 7.04 9.52
CA GLU A 102 -2.32 7.28 9.59
C GLU A 102 -1.58 5.95 9.77
N ALA A 103 -0.49 5.74 9.03
CA ALA A 103 0.30 4.52 9.05
C ALA A 103 1.80 4.81 9.12
N ASP A 104 2.53 3.97 9.87
CA ASP A 104 3.99 4.01 9.94
C ASP A 104 4.64 3.34 8.73
N ALA A 105 3.93 2.37 8.16
CA ALA A 105 4.35 1.71 6.93
C ALA A 105 3.16 1.43 6.01
N ILE A 106 3.35 1.65 4.73
CA ILE A 106 2.37 1.35 3.68
C ILE A 106 3.07 0.51 2.61
N ILE A 107 2.41 -0.56 2.18
CA ILE A 107 2.90 -1.41 1.09
C ILE A 107 1.86 -1.37 -0.01
N VAL A 108 2.24 -0.90 -1.19
CA VAL A 108 1.33 -0.74 -2.32
C VAL A 108 1.70 -1.72 -3.42
N ASP A 109 0.75 -2.56 -3.78
CA ASP A 109 0.81 -3.40 -4.97
C ASP A 109 -0.28 -2.98 -5.97
N GLY A 110 -0.16 -3.47 -7.19
CA GLY A 110 -1.09 -3.18 -8.27
C GLY A 110 -0.46 -3.47 -9.63
N THR A 111 -1.24 -3.35 -10.67
CA THR A 111 -0.74 -3.45 -12.04
C THR A 111 0.20 -2.29 -12.35
N ASN A 112 1.08 -2.45 -13.34
CA ASN A 112 2.00 -1.38 -13.76
C ASN A 112 1.22 -0.09 -14.11
N ALA A 113 0.08 -0.21 -14.77
CA ALA A 113 -0.76 0.92 -15.15
C ALA A 113 -1.39 1.67 -13.94
N GLN A 114 -1.68 0.97 -12.84
CA GLN A 114 -2.38 1.55 -11.68
C GLN A 114 -1.46 1.95 -10.53
N ARG A 115 -0.21 1.55 -10.58
CA ARG A 115 0.71 1.65 -9.43
C ARG A 115 0.94 3.09 -8.99
N ALA A 116 1.23 3.99 -9.91
CA ALA A 116 1.42 5.40 -9.61
C ALA A 116 0.21 5.99 -8.89
N LYS A 117 -1.00 5.76 -9.43
CA LYS A 117 -2.26 6.22 -8.84
C LYS A 117 -2.47 5.64 -7.43
N ASN A 118 -2.24 4.34 -7.25
CA ASN A 118 -2.41 3.70 -5.94
C ASN A 118 -1.44 4.27 -4.90
N VAL A 119 -0.19 4.53 -5.29
CA VAL A 119 0.79 5.19 -4.43
C VAL A 119 0.33 6.60 -4.06
N GLU A 120 -0.05 7.42 -5.04
CA GLU A 120 -0.53 8.79 -4.83
C GLU A 120 -1.70 8.83 -3.84
N LEU A 121 -2.68 7.93 -3.99
CA LEU A 121 -3.82 7.81 -3.08
C LEU A 121 -3.41 7.48 -1.65
N MET A 122 -2.32 6.75 -1.45
CA MET A 122 -1.90 6.29 -0.13
C MET A 122 -0.91 7.23 0.57
N LEU A 123 -0.21 8.11 -0.16
CA LEU A 123 0.75 9.04 0.45
C LEU A 123 0.16 9.92 1.58
N PRO A 124 -1.10 10.43 1.50
CA PRO A 124 -1.70 11.21 2.58
C PRO A 124 -1.87 10.46 3.91
N PHE A 125 -1.85 9.14 3.88
CA PHE A 125 -1.98 8.27 5.06
C PHE A 125 -0.64 7.94 5.71
N LEU A 126 0.47 8.30 5.09
CA LEU A 126 1.80 8.03 5.64
C LEU A 126 2.12 9.00 6.78
N ALA A 127 2.45 8.47 7.95
CA ALA A 127 2.88 9.26 9.10
C ALA A 127 4.20 10.01 8.80
N PRO A 128 4.49 11.14 9.46
CA PRO A 128 5.83 11.74 9.40
C PRO A 128 6.91 10.73 9.80
N GLY A 129 7.95 10.58 8.97
CA GLY A 129 8.98 9.55 9.16
C GLY A 129 8.56 8.13 8.78
N GLY A 130 7.29 7.92 8.41
CA GLY A 130 6.79 6.64 7.89
C GLY A 130 7.32 6.32 6.50
N VAL A 131 7.20 5.06 6.10
CA VAL A 131 7.72 4.55 4.82
C VAL A 131 6.64 3.90 3.98
N LEU A 132 6.60 4.24 2.70
CA LEU A 132 5.80 3.54 1.69
C LEU A 132 6.73 2.70 0.82
N PHE A 133 6.37 1.43 0.62
CA PHE A 133 7.05 0.49 -0.27
C PHE A 133 6.18 0.13 -1.46
N THR A 134 6.79 0.11 -2.63
CA THR A 134 6.17 -0.40 -3.87
C THR A 134 7.25 -0.93 -4.81
N LEU A 135 6.86 -1.63 -5.87
CA LEU A 135 7.76 -1.93 -6.97
C LEU A 135 7.68 -0.80 -8.01
N GLU A 136 8.80 -0.49 -8.63
CA GLU A 136 8.81 0.38 -9.81
C GLU A 136 8.01 -0.29 -10.95
N PRO A 137 7.14 0.43 -11.67
CA PRO A 137 6.49 -0.16 -12.85
C PRO A 137 7.52 -0.48 -13.93
N ASP A 138 7.25 -1.53 -14.70
CA ASP A 138 8.09 -1.90 -15.82
C ASP A 138 8.10 -0.78 -16.86
N MET A 139 9.29 -0.46 -17.37
CA MET A 139 9.45 0.52 -18.44
C MET A 139 8.91 -0.07 -19.74
N PRO A 140 8.00 0.62 -20.46
CA PRO A 140 7.57 0.20 -21.77
C PRO A 140 8.76 0.05 -22.74
N VAL A 141 8.77 -1.01 -23.53
CA VAL A 141 9.86 -1.32 -24.45
C VAL A 141 9.34 -1.25 -25.90
N GLY A 142 10.03 -0.50 -26.75
CA GLY A 142 9.70 -0.33 -28.17
C GLY A 142 8.67 0.78 -28.42
N ASP A 143 8.32 0.93 -29.69
CA ASP A 143 7.27 1.87 -30.12
C ASP A 143 5.91 1.22 -29.87
N VAL A 144 5.03 1.93 -29.20
CA VAL A 144 3.65 1.48 -28.92
C VAL A 144 2.73 2.23 -29.88
N GLU A 145 2.00 1.47 -30.70
CA GLU A 145 1.02 2.04 -31.62
C GLU A 145 -0.18 2.63 -30.85
N PRO A 146 -0.75 3.76 -31.31
CA PRO A 146 -1.87 4.41 -30.63
C PRO A 146 -3.12 3.52 -30.46
N GLU A 147 -3.28 2.52 -31.32
CA GLU A 147 -4.37 1.54 -31.30
C GLU A 147 -4.14 0.39 -30.31
N ASP A 148 -2.92 0.19 -29.83
CA ASP A 148 -2.60 -0.80 -28.78
C ASP A 148 -2.99 -0.25 -27.41
N VAL A 149 -4.23 -0.54 -27.01
CA VAL A 149 -4.82 -0.05 -25.75
C VAL A 149 -4.00 -0.50 -24.54
N ASP A 150 -3.57 -1.77 -24.50
CA ASP A 150 -2.82 -2.33 -23.39
C ASP A 150 -1.41 -1.72 -23.30
N GLY A 151 -0.74 -1.55 -24.44
CA GLY A 151 0.55 -0.88 -24.53
C GLY A 151 0.45 0.59 -24.10
N MET A 152 -0.58 1.30 -24.55
CA MET A 152 -0.81 2.70 -24.15
C MET A 152 -1.13 2.85 -22.66
N GLU A 153 -1.84 1.90 -22.04
CA GLU A 153 -2.03 1.90 -20.59
C GLU A 153 -0.71 1.77 -19.82
N LEU A 154 0.22 0.92 -20.30
CA LEU A 154 1.55 0.78 -19.70
C LEU A 154 2.37 2.07 -19.85
N VAL A 155 2.37 2.70 -21.03
CA VAL A 155 3.05 3.99 -21.28
C VAL A 155 2.49 5.07 -20.35
N ASN A 156 1.18 5.20 -20.29
CA ASN A 156 0.54 6.19 -19.42
C ASN A 156 0.83 5.94 -17.94
N GLY A 157 0.79 4.69 -17.51
CA GLY A 157 1.13 4.29 -16.13
C GLY A 157 2.57 4.61 -15.77
N PHE A 158 3.52 4.38 -16.69
CA PHE A 158 4.92 4.70 -16.48
C PHE A 158 5.16 6.23 -16.48
N ASN A 159 4.52 6.98 -17.37
CA ASN A 159 4.60 8.45 -17.36
C ASN A 159 4.06 9.03 -16.05
N ALA A 160 2.88 8.57 -15.61
CA ALA A 160 2.32 8.96 -14.32
C ALA A 160 3.25 8.62 -13.13
N TRP A 161 3.99 7.50 -13.22
CA TRP A 161 5.00 7.15 -12.23
C TRP A 161 6.15 8.16 -12.19
N ILE A 162 6.68 8.56 -13.34
CA ILE A 162 7.75 9.57 -13.42
C ILE A 162 7.29 10.90 -12.83
N GLU A 163 6.08 11.35 -13.17
CA GLU A 163 5.49 12.58 -12.63
C GLU A 163 5.33 12.50 -11.10
N LEU A 164 4.84 11.37 -10.59
CA LEU A 164 4.71 11.12 -9.15
C LEU A 164 6.08 11.20 -8.44
N ILE A 165 7.09 10.52 -8.95
CA ILE A 165 8.44 10.55 -8.37
C ILE A 165 8.99 11.98 -8.34
N GLN A 166 8.80 12.75 -9.41
CA GLN A 166 9.24 14.15 -9.47
C GLN A 166 8.51 15.02 -8.42
N SER A 167 7.20 14.87 -8.30
CA SER A 167 6.39 15.65 -7.34
C SER A 167 6.70 15.31 -5.88
N CYS A 168 7.07 14.06 -5.61
CA CYS A 168 7.36 13.60 -4.25
C CYS A 168 8.75 14.00 -3.72
N ASN A 169 9.68 14.42 -4.57
CA ASN A 169 11.07 14.71 -4.17
C ASN A 169 11.20 15.80 -3.08
N GLU A 170 10.27 16.75 -3.05
CA GLU A 170 10.30 17.83 -2.04
C GLU A 170 9.82 17.35 -0.67
N THR A 171 8.88 16.41 -0.64
CA THR A 171 8.18 15.95 0.56
C THR A 171 8.64 14.60 1.10
N HIS A 172 9.35 13.82 0.27
CA HIS A 172 9.80 12.47 0.61
C HIS A 172 11.27 12.26 0.26
N HIS A 173 11.94 11.40 1.02
CA HIS A 173 13.20 10.78 0.60
C HIS A 173 12.86 9.53 -0.19
N ILE A 174 13.36 9.41 -1.41
CA ILE A 174 13.05 8.28 -2.30
C ILE A 174 14.30 7.46 -2.51
N GLY A 175 14.22 6.17 -2.25
CA GLY A 175 15.29 5.21 -2.46
C GLY A 175 14.85 4.11 -3.43
N PHE A 176 15.73 3.75 -4.36
CA PHE A 176 15.55 2.68 -5.33
C PHE A 176 16.51 1.55 -5.01
N MET A 177 15.99 0.34 -4.87
CA MET A 177 16.76 -0.86 -4.58
C MET A 177 16.51 -1.91 -5.67
N PRO A 178 17.45 -2.11 -6.60
CA PRO A 178 17.35 -3.18 -7.59
C PRO A 178 17.30 -4.55 -6.91
N LEU A 179 16.33 -5.36 -7.28
CA LEU A 179 16.15 -6.74 -6.82
C LEU A 179 16.06 -7.67 -8.03
N PHE A 180 16.17 -8.97 -7.79
CA PHE A 180 15.85 -9.93 -8.82
C PHE A 180 14.33 -9.86 -9.12
N GLY A 181 13.98 -9.45 -10.34
CA GLY A 181 12.59 -9.33 -10.78
C GLY A 181 11.96 -7.95 -10.59
N GLY A 182 12.75 -6.88 -10.41
CA GLY A 182 12.26 -5.50 -10.39
C GLY A 182 13.02 -4.58 -9.45
N THR A 183 12.58 -3.34 -9.32
CA THR A 183 13.16 -2.35 -8.40
C THR A 183 12.19 -2.09 -7.26
N LEU A 184 12.60 -2.36 -6.02
CA LEU A 184 11.85 -1.93 -4.85
C LEU A 184 12.07 -0.44 -4.63
N VAL A 185 11.00 0.30 -4.49
CA VAL A 185 11.02 1.73 -4.18
C VAL A 185 10.53 1.94 -2.76
N ALA A 186 11.28 2.74 -2.01
CA ALA A 186 10.93 3.17 -0.67
C ALA A 186 10.80 4.70 -0.64
N MET A 187 9.65 5.20 -0.19
CA MET A 187 9.38 6.63 -0.01
C MET A 187 9.21 6.90 1.47
N VAL A 188 10.12 7.68 2.06
CA VAL A 188 10.06 8.08 3.47
C VAL A 188 9.59 9.50 3.57
N ARG A 189 8.47 9.74 4.28
CA ARG A 189 7.93 11.08 4.49
C ARG A 189 8.87 11.90 5.38
N LYS A 190 9.23 13.09 4.91
CA LYS A 190 10.09 14.06 5.65
C LYS A 190 9.39 14.63 6.88
#